data_580167fc3bdda6056df56823460949a7
#
_entry.id   580167fc3bdda6056df56823460949a7
#
_cell.length_a   1.000
_cell.length_b   1.000
_cell.length_c   1.000
_cell.angle_alpha   90.00
_cell.angle_beta   90.00
_cell.angle_gamma   90.00
#
_symmetry.space_group_name_H-M   'P 1'
#
loop_
_entity.id
_entity.type
_entity.pdbx_description
1 polymer ?
#
loop_
_entity_poly.entity_id
_entity_poly.type
_entity_poly.pdbx_seq_one_letter_code
_entity_poly.pdbx_strand_id
1 'polypeptide(L)' 'KELTSPMPGRVLKIMVKPGDKINIGDSLLSLEAMKMENILKSDGEGIVKEIYISEEQIVDKGEVLIEFQ' A
#
# COMPACT_ATOMS: atom_id res chain seq x y z
N LYS A 1 8.29 10.16 -2.62
CA LYS A 1 6.88 9.92 -2.90
C LYS A 1 6.32 8.86 -1.97
N GLU A 2 5.06 8.97 -1.61
CA GLU A 2 4.45 8.08 -0.63
C GLU A 2 3.11 7.58 -1.14
N LEU A 3 2.78 6.34 -0.75
CA LEU A 3 1.43 5.81 -0.89
C LEU A 3 0.74 6.00 0.45
N THR A 4 -0.37 6.74 0.46
CA THR A 4 -1.18 6.92 1.65
C THR A 4 -2.48 6.15 1.52
N SER A 5 -3.08 5.80 2.66
CA SER A 5 -4.33 5.06 2.63
C SER A 5 -5.48 5.97 2.21
N PRO A 6 -6.28 5.57 1.20
CA PRO A 6 -7.41 6.39 0.75
C PRO A 6 -8.59 6.35 1.70
N MET A 7 -8.61 5.40 2.63
CA MET A 7 -9.73 5.21 3.54
C MET A 7 -9.25 4.43 4.76
N PRO A 8 -9.98 4.50 5.88
CA PRO A 8 -9.65 3.65 7.02
C PRO A 8 -9.92 2.18 6.67
N GLY A 9 -9.09 1.29 7.20
CA GLY A 9 -9.29 -0.13 6.92
C GLY A 9 -8.23 -0.98 7.58
N ARG A 10 -8.26 -2.27 7.22
CA ARG A 10 -7.31 -3.26 7.74
C ARG A 10 -6.45 -3.78 6.59
N VAL A 11 -5.14 -3.79 6.79
CA VAL A 11 -4.21 -4.33 5.79
C VAL A 11 -4.37 -5.85 5.74
N LEU A 12 -4.77 -6.38 4.58
CA LEU A 12 -4.92 -7.81 4.41
C LEU A 12 -3.65 -8.47 3.92
N LYS A 13 -3.04 -7.89 2.89
CA LYS A 13 -1.89 -8.51 2.24
C LYS A 13 -0.97 -7.44 1.70
N ILE A 14 0.33 -7.63 1.87
CA ILE A 14 1.35 -6.75 1.32
C ILE A 14 2.05 -7.53 0.22
N MET A 15 2.05 -6.98 -1.01
CA MET A 15 2.48 -7.69 -2.20
C MET A 15 3.84 -7.24 -2.71
N VAL A 16 4.50 -6.32 -2.00
CA VAL A 16 5.81 -5.80 -2.39
C VAL A 16 6.71 -5.75 -1.17
N LYS A 17 8.00 -5.55 -1.42
CA LYS A 17 9.00 -5.44 -0.36
C LYS A 17 10.00 -4.34 -0.72
N PRO A 18 10.75 -3.82 0.26
CA PRO A 18 11.78 -2.82 -0.03
C PRO A 18 12.74 -3.30 -1.10
N GLY A 19 13.05 -2.42 -2.04
CA GLY A 19 13.93 -2.73 -3.17
C GLY A 19 13.20 -3.15 -4.43
N ASP A 20 11.91 -3.47 -4.33
CA ASP A 20 11.15 -3.89 -5.52
C ASP A 20 10.96 -2.73 -6.47
N LYS A 21 11.13 -3.03 -7.76
CA LYS A 21 10.86 -2.07 -8.83
C LYS A 21 9.38 -2.17 -9.20
N ILE A 22 8.71 -1.02 -9.21
CA ILE A 22 7.25 -0.93 -9.40
C ILE A 22 6.96 -0.22 -10.71
N ASN A 23 6.00 -0.76 -11.45
CA ASN A 23 5.47 -0.14 -12.66
C ASN A 23 4.04 0.34 -12.43
N ILE A 24 3.56 1.24 -13.28
CA ILE A 24 2.18 1.72 -13.24
C ILE A 24 1.25 0.51 -13.29
N GLY A 25 0.27 0.49 -12.38
CA GLY A 25 -0.74 -0.57 -12.35
C GLY A 25 -0.37 -1.78 -11.51
N ASP A 26 0.87 -1.85 -11.01
CA ASP A 26 1.26 -2.96 -10.16
C ASP A 26 0.48 -2.93 -8.85
N SER A 27 0.05 -4.11 -8.38
CA SER A 27 -0.64 -4.24 -7.10
C SER A 27 0.37 -4.12 -5.97
N LEU A 28 0.08 -3.25 -5.00
CA LEU A 28 1.00 -2.97 -3.90
C LEU A 28 0.55 -3.66 -2.61
N LEU A 29 -0.72 -3.54 -2.29
CA LEU A 29 -1.27 -4.18 -1.11
C LEU A 29 -2.79 -4.26 -1.23
N SER A 30 -3.41 -5.06 -0.37
CA SER A 30 -4.87 -5.10 -0.30
C SER A 30 -5.32 -4.60 1.07
N LEU A 31 -6.42 -3.87 1.06
CA LEU A 31 -6.98 -3.23 2.23
C LEU A 31 -8.45 -3.61 2.36
N GLU A 32 -8.85 -4.11 3.51
CA GLU A 32 -10.26 -4.36 3.78
C GLU A 32 -10.90 -3.11 4.35
N ALA A 33 -11.91 -2.61 3.65
CA ALA A 33 -12.64 -1.42 4.07
C ALA A 33 -14.08 -1.58 3.60
N MET A 34 -15.03 -1.22 4.45
CA MET A 34 -16.45 -1.26 4.12
C MET A 34 -16.87 -2.66 3.64
N LYS A 35 -16.32 -3.70 4.27
CA LYS A 35 -16.62 -5.11 3.98
C LYS A 35 -16.21 -5.55 2.58
N MET A 36 -15.27 -4.81 1.96
CA MET A 36 -14.76 -5.12 0.64
C MET A 36 -13.25 -5.16 0.66
N GLU A 37 -12.68 -5.98 -0.23
CA GLU A 37 -11.23 -5.97 -0.44
C GLU A 37 -10.91 -4.96 -1.53
N ASN A 38 -9.99 -4.07 -1.23
CA ASN A 38 -9.56 -3.02 -2.15
C ASN A 38 -8.09 -3.21 -2.45
N ILE A 39 -7.75 -3.37 -3.72
CA ILE A 39 -6.35 -3.52 -4.14
C ILE A 39 -5.83 -2.11 -4.42
N LEU A 40 -4.78 -1.71 -3.71
CA LEU A 40 -4.13 -0.42 -3.96
C LEU A 40 -3.02 -0.65 -4.97
N LYS A 41 -3.11 0.05 -6.09
CA LYS A 41 -2.18 -0.11 -7.21
C LYS A 41 -1.31 1.12 -7.35
N SER A 42 -0.15 0.93 -7.97
CA SER A 42 0.77 2.03 -8.20
C SER A 42 0.25 2.91 -9.34
N ASP A 43 0.34 4.22 -9.15
CA ASP A 43 -0.01 5.20 -10.19
C ASP A 43 1.23 5.73 -10.91
N GLY A 44 2.39 5.15 -10.65
CA GLY A 44 3.63 5.56 -11.30
C GLY A 44 4.71 4.53 -11.13
N GLU A 45 5.85 4.77 -11.79
CA GLU A 45 7.03 3.92 -11.64
C GLU A 45 7.85 4.37 -10.46
N GLY A 46 8.57 3.43 -9.85
CA GLY A 46 9.45 3.74 -8.74
C GLY A 46 10.06 2.50 -8.13
N ILE A 47 10.76 2.72 -7.05
CA ILE A 47 11.38 1.64 -6.27
C ILE A 47 10.90 1.78 -4.84
N VAL A 48 10.44 0.68 -4.25
CA VAL A 48 9.98 0.67 -2.87
C VAL A 48 11.15 0.94 -1.96
N LYS A 49 11.05 1.98 -1.14
CA LYS A 49 12.09 2.34 -0.18
C LYS A 49 11.80 1.71 1.17
N GLU A 50 10.59 1.91 1.69
CA GLU A 50 10.23 1.42 3.00
C GLU A 50 8.74 1.14 3.08
N ILE A 51 8.38 0.10 3.85
CA ILE A 51 7.00 -0.28 4.12
C ILE A 51 6.75 -0.06 5.60
N TYR A 52 5.75 0.79 5.93
CA TYR A 52 5.50 1.24 7.30
C TYR A 52 4.39 0.45 7.98
N ILE A 53 3.82 -0.54 7.30
CA ILE A 53 2.66 -1.26 7.84
C ILE A 53 2.93 -2.76 7.81
N SER A 54 2.11 -3.48 8.56
CA SER A 54 2.14 -4.94 8.62
C SER A 54 0.77 -5.49 8.28
N GLU A 55 0.73 -6.76 7.89
CA GLU A 55 -0.55 -7.42 7.66
C GLU A 55 -1.37 -7.44 8.95
N GLU A 56 -2.67 -7.28 8.81
CA GLU A 56 -3.67 -7.21 9.89
C GLU A 56 -3.69 -5.87 10.64
N GLN A 57 -2.81 -4.94 10.30
CA GLN A 57 -2.78 -3.64 10.96
C GLN A 57 -3.96 -2.78 10.51
N ILE A 58 -4.53 -2.04 11.46
CA ILE A 58 -5.58 -1.05 11.18
C ILE A 58 -4.90 0.27 10.82
N VAL A 59 -5.35 0.89 9.75
CA VAL A 59 -4.81 2.16 9.29
C VAL A 59 -5.93 3.18 9.12
N ASP A 60 -5.57 4.45 9.27
CA ASP A 60 -6.50 5.57 9.06
C ASP A 60 -6.31 6.16 7.67
N LYS A 61 -7.33 6.91 7.22
CA LYS A 61 -7.24 7.66 5.98
C LYS A 61 -6.04 8.61 6.04
N GLY A 62 -5.23 8.61 5.01
CA GLY A 62 -4.07 9.50 4.92
C GLY A 62 -2.80 8.98 5.57
N GLU A 63 -2.88 7.85 6.26
CA GLU A 63 -1.70 7.25 6.88
C GLU A 63 -0.74 6.78 5.80
N VAL A 64 0.57 7.03 6.00
CA VAL A 64 1.58 6.61 5.03
C VAL A 64 1.79 5.11 5.15
N LEU A 65 1.64 4.40 4.04
CA LEU A 65 1.77 2.95 3.99
C LEU A 65 3.11 2.51 3.41
N ILE A 66 3.51 3.12 2.31
CA ILE A 66 4.74 2.76 1.59
C ILE A 66 5.42 4.05 1.15
N GLU A 67 6.75 4.08 1.28
CA GLU A 67 7.56 5.17 0.75
C GLU A 67 8.35 4.68 -0.44
N PHE A 68 8.39 5.48 -1.51
CA PHE A 68 9.15 5.17 -2.72
C PHE A 68 10.37 6.07 -2.82
N GLN A 69 11.41 5.55 -3.45
CA GLN A 69 12.62 6.33 -3.72
C GLN A 69 12.36 7.38 -4.80
#